data_df32ca0550c955f0d7c912d59725679d
#
_entry.id   df32ca0550c955f0d7c912d59725679d
#
_cell.length_a   1.000
_cell.length_b   1.000
_cell.length_c   1.000
_cell.angle_alpha   90.00
_cell.angle_beta   90.00
_cell.angle_gamma   90.00
#
_symmetry.space_group_name_H-M   'P 1'
#
loop_
_entity.id
_entity.type
_entity.pdbx_description
1 polymer ?
#
loop_
_entity_poly.entity_id
_entity_poly.type
_entity_poly.pdbx_seq_one_letter_code
_entity_poly.pdbx_strand_id
1 'polypeptide(L)'
;LLITGVKPVDELLNPVEKHWSIEFYGDSYVLNYLFHRAVSIRSRYGRVYVVISLEFGGIRTDLIEAFCRIFDCRLSAVSVSRVFRVRELIQVLKSLSDESDATVILLYPYNFLGDDPSTYYEATEISGLINRVSAGNSVLIFNTKTKFGERMPEGGSMHHHVVKVIIRLDRLGRLIKVELIKHPAKPTGLRRLFKVDLLKNAVAPAETVSLLNWVKVG
;
A
#
# COMPACT_ATOMS: atom_id res chain seq x y z
N LEU A 1 -4.07 11.43 8.16
CA LEU A 1 -3.17 10.30 8.41
C LEU A 1 -2.16 10.20 7.26
N LEU A 2 -0.86 10.09 7.57
CA LEU A 2 0.18 9.90 6.57
C LEU A 2 0.34 8.39 6.29
N ILE A 3 0.12 7.98 5.04
CA ILE A 3 0.22 6.58 4.61
C ILE A 3 1.49 6.36 3.78
N THR A 4 1.66 7.14 2.72
CA THR A 4 2.77 7.00 1.78
C THR A 4 3.81 8.12 1.90
N GLY A 5 3.45 9.24 2.50
CA GLY A 5 4.27 10.46 2.53
C GLY A 5 4.43 11.12 1.16
N VAL A 6 3.63 10.71 0.19
CA VAL A 6 3.52 11.35 -1.13
C VAL A 6 2.21 12.13 -1.16
N LYS A 7 2.29 13.45 -1.01
CA LYS A 7 1.13 14.33 -0.83
C LYS A 7 -0.01 14.04 -1.83
N PRO A 8 0.20 13.96 -3.15
CA PRO A 8 -0.88 13.69 -4.11
C PRO A 8 -1.57 12.34 -3.90
N VAL A 9 -0.86 11.33 -3.37
CA VAL A 9 -1.43 10.01 -3.05
C VAL A 9 -2.24 10.11 -1.75
N ASP A 10 -1.65 10.68 -0.71
CA ASP A 10 -2.29 10.79 0.61
C ASP A 10 -3.54 11.69 0.57
N GLU A 11 -3.59 12.71 -0.31
CA GLU A 11 -4.78 13.53 -0.55
C GLU A 11 -5.94 12.74 -1.17
N LEU A 12 -5.65 11.81 -2.08
CA LEU A 12 -6.67 10.93 -2.65
C LEU A 12 -7.17 9.91 -1.63
N LEU A 13 -6.29 9.44 -0.74
CA LEU A 13 -6.65 8.49 0.30
C LEU A 13 -7.53 9.10 1.40
N ASN A 14 -7.25 10.35 1.82
CA ASN A 14 -7.96 10.95 2.96
C ASN A 14 -9.41 11.31 2.62
N PRO A 15 -10.39 11.09 3.54
CA PRO A 15 -10.19 10.56 4.89
C PRO A 15 -9.90 9.05 4.90
N VAL A 16 -9.03 8.61 5.80
CA VAL A 16 -8.75 7.19 6.08
C VAL A 16 -9.15 6.92 7.52
N GLU A 17 -9.99 5.93 7.71
CA GLU A 17 -10.36 5.47 9.05
C GLU A 17 -9.43 4.34 9.51
N LYS A 18 -9.41 4.14 10.80
CA LYS A 18 -8.69 3.02 11.42
C LYS A 18 -9.25 1.69 10.89
N HIS A 19 -8.40 0.72 10.74
CA HIS A 19 -8.75 -0.63 10.28
C HIS A 19 -9.29 -0.70 8.84
N TRP A 20 -8.95 0.26 7.99
CA TRP A 20 -9.23 0.13 6.57
C TRP A 20 -8.17 -0.71 5.84
N SER A 21 -8.65 -1.45 4.85
CA SER A 21 -7.80 -2.07 3.83
C SER A 21 -7.62 -1.12 2.65
N ILE A 22 -6.37 -0.81 2.32
CA ILE A 22 -5.98 0.11 1.25
C ILE A 22 -5.08 -0.63 0.29
N GLU A 23 -5.44 -0.64 -0.98
CA GLU A 23 -4.66 -1.28 -2.02
C GLU A 23 -4.04 -0.27 -2.99
N PHE A 24 -2.78 -0.51 -3.29
CA PHE A 24 -2.02 0.14 -4.34
C PHE A 24 -1.66 -0.88 -5.39
N TYR A 25 -1.98 -0.62 -6.67
CA TYR A 25 -1.60 -1.50 -7.75
C TYR A 25 -1.15 -0.75 -8.99
N GLY A 26 -0.39 -1.39 -9.86
CA GLY A 26 0.03 -0.80 -11.11
C GLY A 26 1.52 -0.96 -11.42
N ASP A 27 2.22 0.15 -11.65
CA ASP A 27 3.65 0.15 -12.02
C ASP A 27 4.53 -0.33 -10.87
N SER A 28 5.32 -1.39 -11.09
CA SER A 28 6.12 -2.05 -10.06
C SER A 28 7.20 -1.14 -9.45
N TYR A 29 7.78 -0.23 -10.25
CA TYR A 29 8.77 0.72 -9.75
C TYR A 29 8.13 1.68 -8.75
N VAL A 30 6.95 2.22 -9.06
CA VAL A 30 6.21 3.13 -8.19
C VAL A 30 5.78 2.41 -6.91
N LEU A 31 5.23 1.19 -7.06
CA LEU A 31 4.81 0.35 -5.93
C LEU A 31 5.96 0.06 -4.97
N ASN A 32 7.15 -0.25 -5.52
CA ASN A 32 8.34 -0.53 -4.72
C ASN A 32 8.70 0.65 -3.80
N TYR A 33 8.73 1.88 -4.33
CA TYR A 33 9.00 3.07 -3.52
C TYR A 33 7.91 3.32 -2.47
N LEU A 34 6.64 3.25 -2.86
CA LEU A 34 5.52 3.49 -1.93
C LEU A 34 5.47 2.44 -0.81
N PHE A 35 5.78 1.18 -1.13
CA PHE A 35 5.88 0.09 -0.15
C PHE A 35 6.92 0.43 0.93
N HIS A 36 8.16 0.77 0.55
CA HIS A 36 9.22 1.08 1.50
C HIS A 36 8.91 2.34 2.32
N ARG A 37 8.30 3.35 1.69
CA ARG A 37 7.82 4.54 2.40
C ARG A 37 6.75 4.19 3.43
N ALA A 38 5.76 3.39 3.04
CA ALA A 38 4.69 2.96 3.94
C ALA A 38 5.24 2.16 5.14
N VAL A 39 6.16 1.22 4.92
CA VAL A 39 6.84 0.49 6.00
C VAL A 39 7.52 1.47 6.96
N SER A 40 8.34 2.38 6.44
CA SER A 40 9.07 3.36 7.24
C SER A 40 8.14 4.29 8.02
N ILE A 41 7.11 4.84 7.40
CA ILE A 41 6.17 5.74 8.04
C ILE A 41 5.36 4.99 9.11
N ARG A 42 4.83 3.83 8.79
CA ARG A 42 3.95 3.10 9.71
C ARG A 42 4.68 2.56 10.94
N SER A 43 5.96 2.22 10.82
CA SER A 43 6.79 1.78 11.94
C SER A 43 6.96 2.83 13.04
N ARG A 44 6.82 4.12 12.70
CA ARG A 44 6.84 5.20 13.69
C ARG A 44 5.64 5.15 14.63
N TYR A 45 4.49 4.72 14.13
CA TYR A 45 3.21 4.82 14.85
C TYR A 45 2.80 3.53 15.58
N GLY A 46 3.45 2.41 15.33
CA GLY A 46 3.11 1.15 15.98
C GLY A 46 3.75 -0.07 15.35
N ARG A 47 3.24 -1.24 15.71
CA ARG A 47 3.69 -2.52 15.15
C ARG A 47 3.36 -2.62 13.67
N VAL A 48 4.32 -3.10 12.89
CA VAL A 48 4.17 -3.33 11.45
C VAL A 48 4.54 -4.76 11.13
N TYR A 49 3.61 -5.49 10.56
CA TYR A 49 3.84 -6.83 10.03
C TYR A 49 3.91 -6.74 8.51
N VAL A 50 5.05 -7.10 7.93
CA VAL A 50 5.27 -7.11 6.49
C VAL A 50 5.26 -8.55 6.01
N VAL A 51 4.36 -8.88 5.09
CA VAL A 51 4.29 -10.21 4.44
C VAL A 51 4.64 -10.07 2.98
N ILE A 52 5.65 -10.82 2.54
CA ILE A 52 6.20 -10.75 1.18
C ILE A 52 5.97 -12.06 0.47
N SER A 53 5.16 -12.05 -0.60
CA SER A 53 4.90 -13.22 -1.45
C SER A 53 5.78 -13.17 -2.71
N LEU A 54 7.10 -13.19 -2.53
CA LEU A 54 8.11 -13.21 -3.59
C LEU A 54 9.23 -14.17 -3.22
N GLU A 55 9.72 -14.91 -4.19
CA GLU A 55 10.88 -15.78 -3.99
C GLU A 55 12.14 -14.96 -3.69
N PHE A 56 12.35 -13.87 -4.42
CA PHE A 56 13.51 -13.01 -4.29
C PHE A 56 13.12 -11.53 -4.19
N GLY A 57 13.97 -10.72 -3.59
CA GLY A 57 13.78 -9.27 -3.49
C GLY A 57 12.67 -8.87 -2.48
N GLY A 58 11.94 -7.85 -2.81
CA GLY A 58 10.85 -7.29 -2.00
C GLY A 58 11.33 -6.17 -1.07
N ILE A 59 12.23 -6.44 -0.12
CA ILE A 59 12.80 -5.41 0.75
C ILE A 59 14.16 -4.95 0.24
N ARG A 60 14.31 -3.65 0.13
CA ARG A 60 15.56 -2.95 -0.13
C ARG A 60 15.95 -2.16 1.12
N THR A 61 16.98 -2.64 1.80
CA THR A 61 17.44 -2.03 3.06
C THR A 61 17.93 -0.60 2.87
N ASP A 62 18.56 -0.30 1.72
CA ASP A 62 18.98 1.05 1.36
C ASP A 62 17.83 2.05 1.27
N LEU A 63 16.69 1.63 0.73
CA LEU A 63 15.47 2.46 0.69
C LEU A 63 14.86 2.63 2.08
N ILE A 64 14.80 1.56 2.88
CA ILE A 64 14.31 1.63 4.26
C ILE A 64 15.18 2.61 5.06
N GLU A 65 16.51 2.48 5.00
CA GLU A 65 17.41 3.40 5.70
C GLU A 65 17.23 4.85 5.27
N ALA A 66 17.14 5.09 3.94
CA ALA A 66 16.94 6.42 3.41
C ALA A 66 15.62 7.05 3.92
N PHE A 67 14.52 6.28 3.90
CA PHE A 67 13.23 6.77 4.37
C PHE A 67 13.16 6.87 5.89
N CYS A 68 13.86 6.01 6.64
CA CYS A 68 13.93 6.09 8.08
C CYS A 68 14.60 7.39 8.57
N ARG A 69 15.65 7.84 7.90
CA ARG A 69 16.28 9.13 8.22
C ARG A 69 15.33 10.31 8.08
N ILE A 70 14.31 10.17 7.24
CA ILE A 70 13.36 11.22 6.91
C ILE A 70 12.12 11.16 7.77
N PHE A 71 11.59 9.94 8.00
CA PHE A 71 10.34 9.75 8.71
C PHE A 71 10.51 9.40 10.18
N ASP A 72 11.77 9.35 10.67
CA ASP A 72 12.06 8.99 12.06
C ASP A 72 11.41 7.64 12.43
N CYS A 73 11.72 6.61 11.66
CA CYS A 73 11.09 5.30 11.81
C CYS A 73 11.66 4.50 12.99
N ARG A 74 10.90 3.52 13.44
CA ARG A 74 11.31 2.59 14.50
C ARG A 74 11.36 1.17 13.95
N LEU A 75 12.52 0.75 13.41
CA LEU A 75 12.70 -0.56 12.78
C LEU A 75 12.45 -1.74 13.74
N SER A 76 12.67 -1.58 15.04
CA SER A 76 12.32 -2.59 16.05
C SER A 76 10.82 -2.91 16.14
N ALA A 77 9.97 -2.06 15.57
CA ALA A 77 8.53 -2.30 15.47
C ALA A 77 8.12 -3.07 14.20
N VAL A 78 9.07 -3.42 13.32
CA VAL A 78 8.80 -4.08 12.04
C VAL A 78 9.17 -5.55 12.12
N SER A 79 8.20 -6.41 11.87
CA SER A 79 8.37 -7.85 11.69
C SER A 79 8.14 -8.23 10.23
N VAL A 80 9.04 -9.02 9.66
CA VAL A 80 8.98 -9.41 8.24
C VAL A 80 8.83 -10.91 8.12
N SER A 81 7.81 -11.35 7.39
CA SER A 81 7.58 -12.74 7.00
C SER A 81 7.66 -12.86 5.48
N ARG A 82 8.46 -13.81 5.00
CA ARG A 82 8.48 -14.17 3.59
C ARG A 82 7.77 -15.50 3.42
N VAL A 83 6.87 -15.57 2.45
CA VAL A 83 6.14 -16.78 2.09
C VAL A 83 6.48 -17.17 0.65
N PHE A 84 6.50 -18.46 0.38
CA PHE A 84 6.86 -19.04 -0.93
C PHE A 84 5.72 -19.82 -1.57
N ARG A 85 4.61 -19.98 -0.84
CA ARG A 85 3.43 -20.74 -1.28
C ARG A 85 2.16 -20.10 -0.74
N VAL A 86 1.06 -20.31 -1.46
CA VAL A 86 -0.28 -19.84 -1.05
C VAL A 86 -0.65 -20.32 0.36
N ARG A 87 -0.38 -21.58 0.69
CA ARG A 87 -0.70 -22.14 2.01
C ARG A 87 0.03 -21.46 3.15
N GLU A 88 1.28 -21.06 2.94
CA GLU A 88 2.06 -20.30 3.94
C GLU A 88 1.46 -18.92 4.16
N LEU A 89 1.07 -18.22 3.06
CA LEU A 89 0.38 -16.95 3.16
C LEU A 89 -0.93 -17.07 3.96
N ILE A 90 -1.72 -18.10 3.68
CA ILE A 90 -2.96 -18.39 4.41
C ILE A 90 -2.69 -18.57 5.90
N GLN A 91 -1.65 -19.33 6.28
CA GLN A 91 -1.29 -19.55 7.68
C GLN A 91 -0.86 -18.24 8.36
N VAL A 92 -0.02 -17.44 7.70
CA VAL A 92 0.41 -16.12 8.23
C VAL A 92 -0.79 -15.20 8.40
N LEU A 93 -1.70 -15.11 7.43
CA LEU A 93 -2.90 -14.28 7.54
C LEU A 93 -3.84 -14.76 8.66
N LYS A 94 -3.97 -16.07 8.88
CA LYS A 94 -4.72 -16.63 10.02
C LYS A 94 -4.12 -16.17 11.35
N SER A 95 -2.80 -16.26 11.53
CA SER A 95 -2.13 -15.76 12.75
C SER A 95 -2.30 -14.25 12.93
N LEU A 96 -2.21 -13.47 11.83
CA LEU A 96 -2.39 -12.02 11.88
C LEU A 96 -3.85 -11.58 12.14
N SER A 97 -4.82 -12.47 11.92
CA SER A 97 -6.22 -12.17 12.26
C SER A 97 -6.49 -12.16 13.79
N ASP A 98 -5.58 -12.70 14.59
CA ASP A 98 -5.64 -12.68 16.06
C ASP A 98 -4.91 -11.47 16.65
N GLU A 99 -4.17 -10.73 15.82
CA GLU A 99 -3.51 -9.48 16.18
C GLU A 99 -4.47 -8.29 16.08
N SER A 100 -4.20 -7.25 16.85
CA SER A 100 -4.98 -6.01 16.83
C SER A 100 -4.09 -4.77 16.92
N ASP A 101 -4.61 -3.63 16.44
CA ASP A 101 -3.96 -2.33 16.51
C ASP A 101 -2.57 -2.28 15.85
N ALA A 102 -2.35 -3.10 14.84
CA ALA A 102 -1.14 -3.12 14.03
C ALA A 102 -1.40 -2.58 12.61
N THR A 103 -0.31 -2.36 11.88
CA THR A 103 -0.37 -2.20 10.43
C THR A 103 0.16 -3.48 9.78
N VAL A 104 -0.65 -4.12 8.96
CA VAL A 104 -0.25 -5.27 8.16
C VAL A 104 -0.01 -4.80 6.73
N ILE A 105 1.18 -5.06 6.19
CA ILE A 105 1.58 -4.66 4.84
C ILE A 105 1.82 -5.92 4.02
N LEU A 106 1.03 -6.12 2.96
CA LEU A 106 1.11 -7.26 2.07
C LEU A 106 1.75 -6.83 0.74
N LEU A 107 2.82 -7.51 0.34
CA LEU A 107 3.48 -7.30 -0.95
C LEU A 107 3.20 -8.49 -1.85
N TYR A 108 2.44 -8.25 -2.92
CA TYR A 108 2.05 -9.20 -3.96
C TYR A 108 1.34 -10.47 -3.43
N PRO A 109 0.27 -10.35 -2.64
CA PRO A 109 -0.35 -11.48 -1.96
C PRO A 109 -0.88 -12.58 -2.90
N TYR A 110 -1.07 -12.28 -4.17
CA TYR A 110 -1.58 -13.22 -5.18
C TYR A 110 -0.50 -13.75 -6.14
N ASN A 111 0.79 -13.48 -5.87
CA ASN A 111 1.88 -13.83 -6.79
C ASN A 111 2.05 -15.34 -7.01
N PHE A 112 1.66 -16.16 -6.05
CA PHE A 112 1.77 -17.62 -6.14
C PHE A 112 0.47 -18.32 -6.57
N LEU A 113 -0.56 -17.57 -6.95
CA LEU A 113 -1.74 -18.16 -7.57
C LEU A 113 -1.38 -18.66 -8.96
N GLY A 114 -1.80 -19.91 -9.26
CA GLY A 114 -1.68 -20.48 -10.59
C GLY A 114 -2.59 -19.77 -11.62
N ASP A 115 -2.31 -20.01 -12.90
CA ASP A 115 -3.15 -19.54 -13.99
C ASP A 115 -4.40 -20.41 -14.19
N ASP A 116 -4.49 -21.51 -13.46
CA ASP A 116 -5.63 -22.44 -13.53
C ASP A 116 -6.84 -21.89 -12.78
N PRO A 117 -8.03 -21.83 -13.41
CA PRO A 117 -9.27 -21.44 -12.74
C PRO A 117 -9.58 -22.25 -11.47
N SER A 118 -9.08 -23.50 -11.36
CA SER A 118 -9.22 -24.31 -10.15
C SER A 118 -8.55 -23.69 -8.90
N THR A 119 -7.61 -22.76 -9.07
CA THR A 119 -6.93 -22.07 -7.97
C THR A 119 -7.67 -20.82 -7.48
N TYR A 120 -8.76 -20.40 -8.13
CA TYR A 120 -9.52 -19.21 -7.74
C TYR A 120 -10.15 -19.28 -6.34
N TYR A 121 -10.41 -20.50 -5.82
CA TYR A 121 -10.86 -20.65 -4.44
C TYR A 121 -9.80 -20.12 -3.43
N GLU A 122 -8.50 -20.28 -3.73
CA GLU A 122 -7.42 -19.76 -2.91
C GLU A 122 -7.42 -18.22 -2.89
N ALA A 123 -7.69 -17.57 -4.02
CA ALA A 123 -7.85 -16.13 -4.09
C ALA A 123 -9.01 -15.64 -3.21
N THR A 124 -10.11 -16.41 -3.19
CA THR A 124 -11.27 -16.11 -2.34
C THR A 124 -10.92 -16.29 -0.85
N GLU A 125 -10.19 -17.35 -0.48
CA GLU A 125 -9.74 -17.57 0.90
C GLU A 125 -8.81 -16.46 1.36
N ILE A 126 -7.81 -16.08 0.55
CA ILE A 126 -6.89 -14.97 0.83
C ILE A 126 -7.68 -13.67 1.04
N SER A 127 -8.62 -13.36 0.14
CA SER A 127 -9.45 -12.16 0.25
C SER A 127 -10.28 -12.14 1.52
N GLY A 128 -10.88 -13.27 1.89
CA GLY A 128 -11.64 -13.43 3.14
C GLY A 128 -10.77 -13.23 4.38
N LEU A 129 -9.52 -13.73 4.35
CA LEU A 129 -8.56 -13.55 5.43
C LEU A 129 -8.07 -12.09 5.52
N ILE A 130 -7.82 -11.42 4.39
CA ILE A 130 -7.48 -9.99 4.36
C ILE A 130 -8.60 -9.17 5.03
N ASN A 131 -9.86 -9.48 4.72
CA ASN A 131 -11.01 -8.83 5.36
C ASN A 131 -11.04 -9.09 6.87
N ARG A 132 -10.76 -10.32 7.31
CA ARG A 132 -10.69 -10.67 8.74
C ARG A 132 -9.56 -9.93 9.45
N VAL A 133 -8.35 -9.91 8.87
CA VAL A 133 -7.21 -9.14 9.39
C VAL A 133 -7.55 -7.66 9.51
N SER A 134 -8.26 -7.10 8.53
CA SER A 134 -8.64 -5.69 8.54
C SER A 134 -9.70 -5.34 9.58
N ALA A 135 -10.37 -6.30 10.20
CA ALA A 135 -11.30 -6.03 11.30
C ALA A 135 -10.61 -5.50 12.56
N GLY A 136 -9.36 -5.92 12.82
CA GLY A 136 -8.57 -5.46 13.97
C GLY A 136 -7.35 -4.60 13.61
N ASN A 137 -6.96 -4.53 12.32
CA ASN A 137 -5.71 -3.94 11.88
C ASN A 137 -5.90 -3.02 10.67
N SER A 138 -5.00 -2.06 10.47
CA SER A 138 -4.91 -1.36 9.19
C SER A 138 -4.14 -2.22 8.18
N VAL A 139 -4.69 -2.46 7.01
CA VAL A 139 -4.06 -3.32 5.99
C VAL A 139 -3.66 -2.49 4.77
N LEU A 140 -2.39 -2.55 4.39
CA LEU A 140 -1.88 -1.94 3.17
C LEU A 140 -1.45 -3.05 2.20
N ILE A 141 -1.96 -3.02 0.98
CA ILE A 141 -1.73 -4.05 -0.02
C ILE A 141 -1.02 -3.41 -1.22
N PHE A 142 0.11 -3.97 -1.61
CA PHE A 142 0.84 -3.59 -2.81
C PHE A 142 0.74 -4.75 -3.80
N ASN A 143 0.00 -4.55 -4.90
CA ASN A 143 -0.44 -5.62 -5.77
C ASN A 143 -0.11 -5.38 -7.24
N THR A 144 -0.10 -6.43 -8.04
CA THR A 144 0.06 -6.35 -9.48
C THR A 144 -1.27 -6.03 -10.17
N LYS A 145 -1.19 -5.64 -11.45
CA LYS A 145 -2.37 -5.62 -12.32
C LYS A 145 -2.77 -7.05 -12.62
N THR A 146 -4.07 -7.29 -12.74
CA THR A 146 -4.54 -8.61 -13.18
C THR A 146 -4.07 -8.94 -14.61
N LYS A 147 -3.82 -10.21 -14.85
CA LYS A 147 -3.48 -10.75 -16.17
C LYS A 147 -4.63 -10.59 -17.18
N PHE A 148 -5.86 -10.44 -16.72
CA PHE A 148 -7.08 -10.38 -17.55
C PHE A 148 -7.55 -8.97 -17.91
N GLY A 149 -6.79 -7.94 -17.55
CA GLY A 149 -7.11 -6.57 -17.92
C GLY A 149 -6.39 -5.52 -17.06
N GLU A 150 -6.08 -4.39 -17.67
CA GLU A 150 -5.26 -3.36 -17.01
C GLU A 150 -5.96 -2.57 -15.91
N ARG A 151 -7.27 -2.73 -15.75
CA ARG A 151 -8.09 -1.85 -14.88
C ARG A 151 -8.31 -2.37 -13.47
N MET A 152 -7.96 -3.63 -13.22
CA MET A 152 -8.20 -4.28 -11.93
C MET A 152 -6.91 -4.77 -11.30
N PRO A 153 -6.82 -4.79 -9.96
CA PRO A 153 -5.74 -5.49 -9.27
C PRO A 153 -5.94 -7.01 -9.37
N GLU A 154 -4.87 -7.77 -9.13
CA GLU A 154 -4.94 -9.22 -9.03
C GLU A 154 -5.75 -9.64 -7.78
N GLY A 155 -6.40 -10.83 -7.82
CA GLY A 155 -7.22 -11.38 -6.72
C GLY A 155 -8.72 -11.46 -7.00
N GLY A 156 -9.17 -10.95 -8.15
CA GLY A 156 -10.53 -11.11 -8.64
C GLY A 156 -11.59 -10.24 -7.96
N SER A 157 -12.86 -10.56 -8.25
CA SER A 157 -14.00 -9.76 -7.79
C SER A 157 -14.16 -9.74 -6.27
N MET A 158 -13.93 -10.87 -5.59
CA MET A 158 -14.05 -10.94 -4.13
C MET A 158 -13.04 -10.00 -3.45
N HIS A 159 -11.79 -10.00 -3.92
CA HIS A 159 -10.78 -9.06 -3.42
C HIS A 159 -11.20 -7.60 -3.60
N HIS A 160 -11.70 -7.27 -4.80
CA HIS A 160 -12.19 -5.92 -5.08
C HIS A 160 -13.34 -5.50 -4.15
N HIS A 161 -14.20 -6.43 -3.75
CA HIS A 161 -15.31 -6.14 -2.83
C HIS A 161 -14.82 -5.90 -1.40
N VAL A 162 -13.89 -6.69 -0.88
CA VAL A 162 -13.46 -6.59 0.53
C VAL A 162 -12.53 -5.41 0.80
N VAL A 163 -11.71 -5.01 -0.17
CA VAL A 163 -10.82 -3.85 -0.01
C VAL A 163 -11.62 -2.55 0.01
N LYS A 164 -11.34 -1.67 0.97
CA LYS A 164 -12.08 -0.40 1.16
C LYS A 164 -11.66 0.69 0.20
N VAL A 165 -10.34 0.85 0.00
CA VAL A 165 -9.78 1.88 -0.88
C VAL A 165 -8.84 1.24 -1.88
N ILE A 166 -8.98 1.58 -3.16
CA ILE A 166 -8.13 1.06 -4.25
C ILE A 166 -7.57 2.23 -5.05
N ILE A 167 -6.25 2.27 -5.15
CA ILE A 167 -5.48 3.27 -5.88
C ILE A 167 -4.70 2.60 -7.01
N ARG A 168 -4.88 3.10 -8.23
CA ARG A 168 -4.07 2.72 -9.39
C ARG A 168 -2.93 3.71 -9.60
N LEU A 169 -1.77 3.18 -9.94
CA LEU A 169 -0.53 3.92 -10.15
C LEU A 169 0.06 3.55 -11.51
N ASP A 170 0.09 4.51 -12.43
CA ASP A 170 0.68 4.34 -13.75
C ASP A 170 1.87 5.31 -13.93
N ARG A 171 2.99 4.79 -14.41
CA ARG A 171 4.14 5.62 -14.75
C ARG A 171 4.05 6.09 -16.21
N LEU A 172 4.13 7.38 -16.40
CA LEU A 172 4.08 8.07 -17.70
C LEU A 172 5.40 8.84 -17.88
N GLY A 173 6.46 8.13 -18.25
CA GLY A 173 7.81 8.71 -18.35
C GLY A 173 8.31 9.25 -17.00
N ARG A 174 8.41 10.58 -16.87
CA ARG A 174 8.82 11.28 -15.64
C ARG A 174 7.65 11.64 -14.71
N LEU A 175 6.43 11.37 -15.13
CA LEU A 175 5.23 11.62 -14.34
C LEU A 175 4.63 10.30 -13.85
N ILE A 176 3.95 10.38 -12.73
CA ILE A 176 3.14 9.30 -12.17
C ILE A 176 1.70 9.79 -12.14
N LYS A 177 0.82 9.02 -12.76
CA LYS A 177 -0.62 9.18 -12.65
C LYS A 177 -1.14 8.32 -11.52
N VAL A 178 -1.84 8.94 -10.59
CA VAL A 178 -2.57 8.28 -9.52
C VAL A 178 -4.05 8.40 -9.81
N GLU A 179 -4.77 7.30 -9.73
CA GLU A 179 -6.22 7.25 -9.97
C GLU A 179 -6.92 6.52 -8.83
N LEU A 180 -7.94 7.15 -8.27
CA LEU A 180 -8.80 6.57 -7.25
C LEU A 180 -9.83 5.65 -7.92
N ILE A 181 -9.71 4.35 -7.71
CA ILE A 181 -10.60 3.34 -8.30
C ILE A 181 -11.79 3.07 -7.38
N LYS A 182 -11.55 3.05 -6.06
CA LYS A 182 -12.59 2.79 -5.05
C LYS A 182 -12.29 3.56 -3.78
N HIS A 183 -13.33 4.15 -3.19
CA HIS A 183 -13.27 4.82 -1.89
C HIS A 183 -14.68 4.97 -1.30
N PRO A 184 -14.88 4.70 0.01
CA PRO A 184 -16.23 4.78 0.61
C PRO A 184 -16.84 6.18 0.62
N ALA A 185 -15.99 7.22 0.70
CA ALA A 185 -16.42 8.61 0.90
C ALA A 185 -16.09 9.55 -0.27
N LYS A 186 -15.57 9.03 -1.39
CA LYS A 186 -15.17 9.85 -2.56
C LYS A 186 -15.65 9.24 -3.86
N PRO A 187 -15.92 10.06 -4.89
CA PRO A 187 -16.23 9.56 -6.22
C PRO A 187 -15.01 8.86 -6.83
N THR A 188 -15.28 7.81 -7.58
CA THR A 188 -14.28 7.08 -8.36
C THR A 188 -13.75 7.93 -9.52
N GLY A 189 -12.55 7.61 -10.01
CA GLY A 189 -11.96 8.28 -11.17
C GLY A 189 -11.24 9.60 -10.86
N LEU A 190 -11.15 10.01 -9.60
CA LEU A 190 -10.32 11.16 -9.21
C LEU A 190 -8.85 10.86 -9.53
N ARG A 191 -8.17 11.84 -10.13
CA ARG A 191 -6.80 11.68 -10.62
C ARG A 191 -5.88 12.77 -10.09
N ARG A 192 -4.60 12.41 -9.91
CA ARG A 192 -3.51 13.33 -9.62
C ARG A 192 -2.30 12.96 -10.48
N LEU A 193 -1.48 13.96 -10.77
CA LEU A 193 -0.20 13.78 -11.46
C LEU A 193 0.91 14.33 -10.56
N PHE A 194 2.03 13.63 -10.49
CA PHE A 194 3.21 14.12 -9.81
C PHE A 194 4.50 13.60 -10.46
N LYS A 195 5.62 14.27 -10.19
CA LYS A 195 6.93 13.88 -10.73
C LYS A 195 7.49 12.66 -9.99
N VAL A 196 8.15 11.76 -10.72
CA VAL A 196 8.84 10.57 -10.17
C VAL A 196 9.78 10.93 -9.01
N ASP A 197 10.39 12.10 -9.05
CA ASP A 197 11.33 12.57 -8.02
C ASP A 197 10.69 12.65 -6.62
N LEU A 198 9.37 12.89 -6.53
CA LEU A 198 8.65 12.86 -5.25
C LEU A 198 8.64 11.49 -4.55
N LEU A 199 8.85 10.40 -5.31
CA LEU A 199 9.00 9.08 -4.69
C LEU A 199 10.30 8.95 -3.92
N LYS A 200 11.38 9.53 -4.46
CA LYS A 200 12.73 9.42 -3.93
C LYS A 200 12.98 10.46 -2.82
N ASN A 201 12.43 11.64 -3.00
CA ASN A 201 12.60 12.73 -2.07
C ASN A 201 11.52 12.64 -0.98
N ALA A 202 11.94 12.73 0.25
CA ALA A 202 10.99 13.06 1.28
C ALA A 202 10.72 14.56 1.15
N VAL A 203 9.52 14.87 0.83
CA VAL A 203 9.01 16.19 1.17
C VAL A 203 8.81 16.13 2.68
N ALA A 204 9.64 16.82 3.45
CA ALA A 204 9.25 17.24 4.79
C ALA A 204 7.82 17.77 4.71
N PRO A 205 6.95 17.54 5.71
CA PRO A 205 5.64 18.15 5.71
C PRO A 205 5.87 19.61 5.41
N ALA A 206 5.40 20.07 4.25
CA ALA A 206 5.50 21.48 3.93
C ALA A 206 4.81 22.18 5.10
N GLU A 207 5.58 22.93 5.89
CA GLU A 207 5.01 24.00 6.66
C GLU A 207 4.09 24.70 5.67
N THR A 208 2.84 24.77 6.00
CA THR A 208 1.84 25.47 5.22
C THR A 208 2.36 26.89 5.09
N VAL A 209 3.06 27.19 4.02
CA VAL A 209 3.37 28.57 3.66
C VAL A 209 2.02 29.18 3.37
N SER A 210 1.45 29.82 4.39
CA SER A 210 0.21 30.53 4.28
C SER A 210 0.38 31.51 3.14
N LEU A 211 -0.57 31.55 2.19
CA LEU A 211 -0.65 32.55 1.13
C LEU A 211 -0.56 34.00 1.69
N LEU A 212 -0.81 34.19 2.99
CA LEU A 212 -0.66 35.44 3.71
C LEU A 212 0.80 35.94 3.83
N ASN A 213 1.80 35.08 3.59
CA ASN A 213 3.20 35.52 3.57
C ASN A 213 3.61 36.20 2.25
N TRP A 214 2.75 36.19 1.24
CA TRP A 214 2.98 36.89 -0.03
C TRP A 214 2.38 38.29 -0.08
N VAL A 215 1.65 38.74 0.95
CA VAL A 215 0.98 40.04 1.03
C VAL A 215 1.74 40.98 1.95
N LYS A 216 3.05 40.92 1.99
CA LYS A 216 3.86 41.96 2.61
C LYS A 216 4.97 42.42 1.66
N VAL A 217 4.61 43.16 0.64
CA VAL A 217 5.47 44.24 0.05
C VAL A 217 4.50 45.16 -0.66
N GLY A 218 4.26 46.29 -0.08
CA GLY A 218 3.62 47.45 -0.63
C GLY A 218 3.83 48.59 0.35
#